data_5eafbfd9ff31d3a957df5933bc653929
#
_entry.id   5eafbfd9ff31d3a957df5933bc653929
#
_cell.length_a   1.000
_cell.length_b   1.000
_cell.length_c   1.000
_cell.angle_alpha   90.00
_cell.angle_beta   90.00
_cell.angle_gamma   90.00
#
_symmetry.space_group_name_H-M   'P 1'
#
loop_
_entity.id
_entity.type
_entity.pdbx_description
1 polymer ?
#
loop_
_entity_poly.entity_id
_entity_poly.type
_entity_poly.pdbx_seq_one_letter_code
_entity_poly.pdbx_strand_id
1 'polypeptide(L)'
;MYDTTLMAETEEELKSLLLKVNEESENVALKLNIQKTKIRATGPITSWQIVDGETVETMADFIFWGSKITADGDCSHKIKRCLLLGRKVMTNLGSILKSRDITLPTKVHLVKAMVFPVVMYACEIWTKKKAEHWRIDAFELWCLEDSWESPGLQGDTTSPS
;
A
#
# COMPACT_ATOMS: atom_id res chain seq x y z
N MET A 1 -3.82 16.21 -15.35
CA MET A 1 -4.34 16.39 -13.99
C MET A 1 -3.18 16.17 -13.06
N TYR A 2 -2.83 17.14 -12.27
CA TYR A 2 -1.69 17.05 -11.35
C TYR A 2 -2.25 17.02 -9.94
N ASP A 3 -1.83 16.05 -9.14
CA ASP A 3 -2.21 15.94 -7.73
C ASP A 3 -1.04 16.42 -6.87
N THR A 4 -1.30 17.40 -6.01
CA THR A 4 -0.30 17.99 -5.12
C THR A 4 -0.71 17.75 -3.68
N THR A 5 0.23 17.36 -2.84
CA THR A 5 0.02 17.20 -1.40
C THR A 5 0.85 18.22 -0.65
N LEU A 6 0.20 19.02 0.20
CA LEU A 6 0.83 19.99 1.08
C LEU A 6 0.76 19.46 2.51
N MET A 7 1.84 19.65 3.26
CA MET A 7 1.94 19.29 4.68
C MET A 7 2.45 20.48 5.46
N ALA A 8 1.86 20.74 6.62
CA ALA A 8 2.27 21.79 7.53
C ALA A 8 1.98 21.37 8.98
N GLU A 9 2.70 21.94 9.92
CA GLU A 9 2.50 21.70 11.34
C GLU A 9 1.40 22.58 11.92
N THR A 10 1.16 23.74 11.35
CA THR A 10 0.14 24.72 11.78
C THR A 10 -0.85 25.05 10.68
N GLU A 11 -2.02 25.54 11.07
CA GLU A 11 -3.06 25.98 10.15
C GLU A 11 -2.61 27.20 9.31
N GLU A 12 -1.93 28.15 9.95
CA GLU A 12 -1.43 29.36 9.30
C GLU A 12 -0.39 29.01 8.24
N GLU A 13 0.50 28.09 8.54
CA GLU A 13 1.52 27.63 7.60
C GLU A 13 0.86 26.95 6.40
N LEU A 14 -0.13 26.08 6.61
CA LEU A 14 -0.85 25.40 5.55
C LEU A 14 -1.60 26.40 4.65
N LYS A 15 -2.23 27.44 5.25
CA LYS A 15 -2.87 28.54 4.49
C LYS A 15 -1.85 29.27 3.62
N SER A 16 -0.70 29.63 4.20
CA SER A 16 0.36 30.31 3.46
C SER A 16 0.87 29.47 2.28
N LEU A 17 1.08 28.16 2.48
CA LEU A 17 1.50 27.25 1.41
C LEU A 17 0.43 27.12 0.32
N LEU A 18 -0.83 27.01 0.69
CA LEU A 18 -1.93 26.89 -0.26
C LEU A 18 -2.06 28.16 -1.12
N LEU A 19 -1.95 29.35 -0.50
CA LEU A 19 -1.94 30.61 -1.22
C LEU A 19 -0.81 30.71 -2.25
N LYS A 20 0.42 30.36 -1.84
CA LYS A 20 1.56 30.32 -2.76
C LYS A 20 1.35 29.38 -3.93
N VAL A 21 0.82 28.16 -3.66
CA VAL A 21 0.53 27.18 -4.71
C VAL A 21 -0.57 27.69 -5.63
N ASN A 22 -1.60 28.36 -5.11
CA ASN A 22 -2.65 28.95 -5.95
C ASN A 22 -2.09 30.04 -6.84
N GLU A 23 -1.32 30.98 -6.28
CA GLU A 23 -0.68 32.08 -7.01
C GLU A 23 0.26 31.56 -8.11
N GLU A 24 1.13 30.60 -7.79
CA GLU A 24 2.04 30.00 -8.77
C GLU A 24 1.29 29.18 -9.83
N SER A 25 0.19 28.53 -9.47
CA SER A 25 -0.61 27.78 -10.43
C SER A 25 -1.33 28.69 -11.41
N GLU A 26 -1.79 29.86 -10.99
CA GLU A 26 -2.39 30.87 -11.86
C GLU A 26 -1.39 31.42 -12.89
N ASN A 27 -0.12 31.61 -12.49
CA ASN A 27 0.96 32.01 -13.37
C ASN A 27 1.18 31.06 -14.56
N VAL A 28 0.84 29.78 -14.39
CA VAL A 28 0.93 28.74 -15.44
C VAL A 28 -0.44 28.35 -16.01
N ALA A 29 -1.46 29.20 -15.82
CA ALA A 29 -2.84 28.99 -16.26
C ALA A 29 -3.50 27.71 -15.73
N LEU A 30 -3.08 27.23 -14.57
CA LEU A 30 -3.71 26.13 -13.83
C LEU A 30 -4.62 26.70 -12.73
N LYS A 31 -5.79 26.09 -12.53
CA LYS A 31 -6.70 26.45 -11.44
C LYS A 31 -6.80 25.34 -10.42
N LEU A 32 -6.73 25.72 -9.16
CA LEU A 32 -6.98 24.80 -8.06
C LEU A 32 -8.44 24.33 -8.09
N ASN A 33 -8.64 23.00 -8.07
CA ASN A 33 -9.98 22.43 -8.00
C ASN A 33 -10.40 22.23 -6.53
N ILE A 34 -11.12 23.21 -5.98
CA ILE A 34 -11.51 23.24 -4.58
C ILE A 34 -12.41 22.05 -4.21
N GLN A 35 -13.32 21.65 -5.10
CA GLN A 35 -14.19 20.50 -4.86
C GLN A 35 -13.43 19.16 -4.71
N LYS A 36 -12.27 19.04 -5.36
CA LYS A 36 -11.38 17.87 -5.24
C LYS A 36 -10.31 18.03 -4.19
N THR A 37 -10.10 19.25 -3.71
CA THR A 37 -9.16 19.51 -2.61
C THR A 37 -9.75 19.02 -1.30
N LYS A 38 -8.96 18.26 -0.56
CA LYS A 38 -9.37 17.70 0.72
C LYS A 38 -8.33 18.07 1.77
N ILE A 39 -8.79 18.42 2.96
CA ILE A 39 -7.92 18.77 4.08
C ILE A 39 -8.09 17.71 5.17
N ARG A 40 -6.97 17.36 5.76
CA ARG A 40 -6.91 16.52 6.94
C ARG A 40 -6.15 17.25 8.04
N ALA A 41 -6.76 17.32 9.21
CA ALA A 41 -6.13 17.84 10.42
C ALA A 41 -6.08 16.77 11.50
N THR A 42 -5.07 16.85 12.37
CA THR A 42 -4.91 15.96 13.54
C THR A 42 -5.58 16.58 14.78
N GLY A 43 -6.66 17.32 14.62
CA GLY A 43 -7.38 18.00 15.71
C GLY A 43 -8.85 18.23 15.38
N PRO A 44 -9.62 18.86 16.27
CA PRO A 44 -11.06 19.04 16.12
C PRO A 44 -11.40 20.19 15.14
N ILE A 45 -10.83 20.14 13.93
CA ILE A 45 -11.14 21.11 12.88
C ILE A 45 -12.28 20.54 12.05
N THR A 46 -13.44 21.16 12.12
CA THR A 46 -14.66 20.69 11.44
C THR A 46 -14.90 21.34 10.08
N SER A 47 -14.33 22.52 9.83
CA SER A 47 -14.45 23.21 8.55
C SER A 47 -13.29 24.17 8.34
N TRP A 48 -12.84 24.30 7.12
CA TRP A 48 -11.75 25.19 6.75
C TRP A 48 -12.17 26.13 5.63
N GLN A 49 -12.01 27.43 5.85
CA GLN A 49 -12.27 28.42 4.82
C GLN A 49 -10.98 28.80 4.10
N ILE A 50 -10.99 28.67 2.78
CA ILE A 50 -9.95 29.22 1.91
C ILE A 50 -10.25 30.70 1.67
N VAL A 51 -9.26 31.44 1.19
CA VAL A 51 -9.20 32.89 1.04
C VAL A 51 -10.42 33.52 0.36
N ASP A 52 -11.12 32.78 -0.50
CA ASP A 52 -12.27 33.28 -1.26
C ASP A 52 -13.64 32.94 -0.63
N GLY A 53 -13.65 32.54 0.65
CA GLY A 53 -14.89 32.17 1.35
C GLY A 53 -15.42 30.80 1.00
N GLU A 54 -14.78 30.05 0.13
CA GLU A 54 -15.13 28.66 -0.15
C GLU A 54 -14.66 27.76 0.99
N THR A 55 -15.55 26.86 1.41
CA THR A 55 -15.25 25.88 2.46
C THR A 55 -14.71 24.60 1.85
N VAL A 56 -13.56 24.13 2.37
CA VAL A 56 -13.00 22.84 2.03
C VAL A 56 -13.44 21.81 3.05
N GLU A 57 -13.86 20.67 2.55
CA GLU A 57 -14.31 19.56 3.39
C GLU A 57 -13.12 18.94 4.12
N THR A 58 -13.24 18.81 5.44
CA THR A 58 -12.29 18.07 6.26
C THR A 58 -12.67 16.60 6.26
N MET A 59 -11.68 15.73 6.02
CA MET A 59 -11.88 14.29 6.03
C MET A 59 -11.08 13.63 7.15
N ALA A 60 -11.70 12.66 7.83
CA ALA A 60 -11.01 11.83 8.81
C ALA A 60 -10.00 10.88 8.16
N ASP A 61 -10.36 10.38 6.99
CA ASP A 61 -9.56 9.42 6.23
C ASP A 61 -9.41 9.90 4.79
N PHE A 62 -8.26 9.70 4.18
CA PHE A 62 -8.11 9.92 2.75
C PHE A 62 -7.27 8.84 2.07
N ILE A 63 -7.48 8.68 0.77
CA ILE A 63 -6.74 7.72 -0.02
C ILE A 63 -5.60 8.46 -0.72
N PHE A 64 -4.37 8.13 -0.33
CA PHE A 64 -3.16 8.64 -0.93
C PHE A 64 -2.41 7.50 -1.61
N TRP A 65 -2.22 7.60 -2.93
CA TRP A 65 -1.56 6.56 -3.75
C TRP A 65 -2.14 5.15 -3.51
N GLY A 66 -3.46 5.06 -3.41
CA GLY A 66 -4.16 3.80 -3.15
C GLY A 66 -4.01 3.27 -1.72
N SER A 67 -3.40 4.03 -0.81
CA SER A 67 -3.34 3.72 0.62
C SER A 67 -4.32 4.59 1.38
N LYS A 68 -5.16 3.97 2.21
CA LYS A 68 -6.04 4.69 3.14
C LYS A 68 -5.19 5.15 4.32
N ILE A 69 -5.11 6.46 4.50
CA ILE A 69 -4.45 7.09 5.65
C ILE A 69 -5.53 7.42 6.66
N THR A 70 -5.49 6.78 7.82
CA THR A 70 -6.40 6.99 8.95
C THR A 70 -5.78 7.94 9.98
N ALA A 71 -6.60 8.54 10.83
CA ALA A 71 -6.14 9.51 11.83
C ALA A 71 -5.13 8.92 12.82
N ASP A 72 -5.25 7.64 13.13
CA ASP A 72 -4.38 6.88 14.03
C ASP A 72 -3.15 6.27 13.35
N GLY A 73 -2.99 6.47 12.03
CA GLY A 73 -1.89 5.91 11.25
C GLY A 73 -1.94 4.38 11.12
N ASP A 74 -3.12 3.76 11.33
CA ASP A 74 -3.26 2.30 11.24
C ASP A 74 -3.23 1.81 9.78
N CYS A 75 -2.17 1.09 9.44
CA CYS A 75 -1.97 0.49 8.13
C CYS A 75 -2.43 -0.97 8.02
N SER A 76 -3.00 -1.54 9.09
CA SER A 76 -3.37 -2.96 9.15
C SER A 76 -4.31 -3.38 8.04
N HIS A 77 -5.25 -2.52 7.67
CA HIS A 77 -6.20 -2.79 6.59
C HIS A 77 -5.51 -2.88 5.23
N LYS A 78 -4.55 -2.00 4.97
CA LYS A 78 -3.76 -2.00 3.73
C LYS A 78 -2.89 -3.24 3.65
N ILE A 79 -2.21 -3.60 4.73
CA ILE A 79 -1.37 -4.80 4.80
C ILE A 79 -2.19 -6.05 4.53
N LYS A 80 -3.34 -6.21 5.19
CA LYS A 80 -4.25 -7.33 4.93
C LYS A 80 -4.65 -7.43 3.46
N ARG A 81 -4.97 -6.30 2.84
CA ARG A 81 -5.33 -6.24 1.41
C ARG A 81 -4.15 -6.66 0.52
N CYS A 82 -2.94 -6.16 0.77
CA CYS A 82 -1.75 -6.53 0.01
C CYS A 82 -1.41 -8.01 0.15
N LEU A 83 -1.54 -8.57 1.36
CA LEU A 83 -1.36 -10.01 1.59
C LEU A 83 -2.39 -10.86 0.84
N LEU A 84 -3.66 -10.43 0.78
CA LEU A 84 -4.70 -11.10 -0.01
C LEU A 84 -4.38 -11.06 -1.51
N LEU A 85 -3.92 -9.92 -2.02
CA LEU A 85 -3.49 -9.80 -3.41
C LEU A 85 -2.27 -10.69 -3.69
N GLY A 86 -1.29 -10.72 -2.81
CA GLY A 86 -0.14 -11.62 -2.91
C GLY A 86 -0.55 -13.09 -2.97
N ARG A 87 -1.49 -13.53 -2.12
CA ARG A 87 -2.05 -14.90 -2.18
C ARG A 87 -2.73 -15.19 -3.52
N LYS A 88 -3.48 -14.24 -4.06
CA LYS A 88 -4.09 -14.39 -5.38
C LYS A 88 -3.04 -14.57 -6.49
N VAL A 89 -1.95 -13.82 -6.44
CA VAL A 89 -0.84 -13.97 -7.39
C VAL A 89 -0.18 -15.34 -7.23
N MET A 90 0.07 -15.81 -5.99
CA MET A 90 0.59 -17.17 -5.73
C MET A 90 -0.32 -18.25 -6.32
N THR A 91 -1.63 -18.14 -6.14
CA THR A 91 -2.60 -19.08 -6.71
C THR A 91 -2.54 -19.10 -8.23
N ASN A 92 -2.39 -17.94 -8.88
CA ASN A 92 -2.25 -17.84 -10.33
C ASN A 92 -0.94 -18.46 -10.84
N LEU A 93 0.12 -18.42 -10.03
CA LEU A 93 1.40 -19.06 -10.34
C LEU A 93 1.42 -20.56 -10.02
N GLY A 94 0.41 -21.10 -9.39
CA GLY A 94 0.37 -22.47 -8.87
C GLY A 94 0.71 -23.55 -9.92
N SER A 95 0.25 -23.39 -11.16
CA SER A 95 0.59 -24.32 -12.27
C SER A 95 2.08 -24.32 -12.59
N ILE A 96 2.70 -23.15 -12.59
CA ILE A 96 4.14 -22.96 -12.85
C ILE A 96 4.96 -23.49 -11.67
N LEU A 97 4.56 -23.14 -10.44
CA LEU A 97 5.26 -23.55 -9.23
C LEU A 97 5.21 -25.08 -9.01
N LYS A 98 4.14 -25.73 -9.44
CA LYS A 98 3.99 -27.21 -9.38
C LYS A 98 4.67 -27.95 -10.54
N SER A 99 5.15 -27.25 -11.57
CA SER A 99 5.87 -27.89 -12.67
C SER A 99 7.18 -28.52 -12.20
N ARG A 100 7.47 -29.73 -12.68
CA ARG A 100 8.73 -30.45 -12.42
C ARG A 100 9.88 -29.95 -13.30
N ASP A 101 9.55 -29.33 -14.42
CA ASP A 101 10.55 -28.86 -15.40
C ASP A 101 11.26 -27.57 -14.95
N ILE A 102 10.72 -26.92 -13.92
CA ILE A 102 11.24 -25.65 -13.41
C ILE A 102 12.04 -25.90 -12.13
N THR A 103 13.29 -25.46 -12.12
CA THR A 103 14.18 -25.63 -10.97
C THR A 103 13.72 -24.78 -9.78
N LEU A 104 14.01 -25.24 -8.57
CA LEU A 104 13.65 -24.53 -7.33
C LEU A 104 14.19 -23.08 -7.29
N PRO A 105 15.45 -22.79 -7.64
CA PRO A 105 15.93 -21.41 -7.69
C PRO A 105 15.11 -20.51 -8.61
N THR A 106 14.67 -21.03 -9.75
CA THR A 106 13.81 -20.29 -10.69
C THR A 106 12.42 -20.01 -10.09
N LYS A 107 11.83 -20.99 -9.41
CA LYS A 107 10.55 -20.81 -8.70
C LYS A 107 10.66 -19.71 -7.63
N VAL A 108 11.68 -19.75 -6.79
CA VAL A 108 11.95 -18.74 -5.76
C VAL A 108 12.15 -17.35 -6.39
N HIS A 109 12.91 -17.28 -7.49
CA HIS A 109 13.11 -16.03 -8.21
C HIS A 109 11.79 -15.47 -8.76
N LEU A 110 10.94 -16.33 -9.32
CA LEU A 110 9.64 -15.95 -9.84
C LEU A 110 8.73 -15.38 -8.73
N VAL A 111 8.67 -16.05 -7.57
CA VAL A 111 7.92 -15.59 -6.40
C VAL A 111 8.43 -14.20 -5.94
N LYS A 112 9.74 -14.05 -5.81
CA LYS A 112 10.35 -12.77 -5.43
C LYS A 112 10.06 -11.64 -6.44
N ALA A 113 10.03 -11.95 -7.73
CA ALA A 113 9.82 -10.95 -8.77
C ALA A 113 8.34 -10.58 -8.95
N MET A 114 7.40 -11.48 -8.70
CA MET A 114 5.98 -11.27 -9.00
C MET A 114 5.09 -11.07 -7.77
N VAL A 115 5.38 -11.77 -6.68
CA VAL A 115 4.54 -11.73 -5.47
C VAL A 115 4.99 -10.64 -4.51
N PHE A 116 6.27 -10.55 -4.22
CA PHE A 116 6.79 -9.60 -3.23
C PHE A 116 6.55 -8.13 -3.59
N PRO A 117 6.69 -7.69 -4.86
CA PRO A 117 6.37 -6.30 -5.20
C PRO A 117 4.89 -5.94 -4.94
N VAL A 118 3.96 -6.89 -5.11
CA VAL A 118 2.54 -6.68 -4.84
C VAL A 118 2.29 -6.51 -3.34
N VAL A 119 2.95 -7.31 -2.51
CA VAL A 119 2.82 -7.27 -1.05
C VAL A 119 3.50 -6.05 -0.48
N MET A 120 4.69 -5.72 -0.98
CA MET A 120 5.51 -4.61 -0.48
C MET A 120 5.11 -3.25 -1.07
N TYR A 121 4.11 -3.19 -1.95
CA TYR A 121 3.65 -1.94 -2.54
C TYR A 121 3.24 -0.91 -1.49
N ALA A 122 3.88 0.24 -1.53
CA ALA A 122 3.71 1.34 -0.57
C ALA A 122 4.05 0.95 0.90
N CYS A 123 4.95 -0.03 1.07
CA CYS A 123 5.40 -0.49 2.38
C CYS A 123 6.17 0.58 3.17
N GLU A 124 6.84 1.49 2.48
CA GLU A 124 7.59 2.61 3.05
C GLU A 124 6.70 3.59 3.83
N ILE A 125 5.41 3.64 3.51
CA ILE A 125 4.43 4.52 4.18
C ILE A 125 3.87 3.86 5.46
N TRP A 126 4.15 2.57 5.69
CA TRP A 126 3.57 1.84 6.80
C TRP A 126 4.31 2.16 8.11
N THR A 127 3.58 2.71 9.08
CA THR A 127 4.02 2.71 10.48
C THR A 127 3.96 1.28 10.99
N LYS A 128 5.12 0.61 10.98
CA LYS A 128 5.22 -0.82 11.21
C LYS A 128 5.01 -1.15 12.69
N LYS A 129 3.81 -1.60 13.05
CA LYS A 129 3.56 -2.26 14.33
C LYS A 129 4.22 -3.65 14.28
N LYS A 130 4.84 -4.10 15.37
CA LYS A 130 5.51 -5.43 15.45
C LYS A 130 4.62 -6.58 14.94
N ALA A 131 3.32 -6.54 15.26
CA ALA A 131 2.36 -7.56 14.83
C ALA A 131 2.20 -7.66 13.30
N GLU A 132 2.49 -6.61 12.57
CA GLU A 132 2.35 -6.57 11.11
C GLU A 132 3.61 -7.05 10.40
N HIS A 133 4.77 -6.86 11.00
CA HIS A 133 6.00 -7.52 10.57
C HIS A 133 5.82 -9.04 10.58
N TRP A 134 5.34 -9.58 11.71
CA TRP A 134 5.10 -11.03 11.83
C TRP A 134 4.16 -11.58 10.75
N ARG A 135 3.15 -10.80 10.33
CA ARG A 135 2.23 -11.23 9.26
C ARG A 135 2.91 -11.27 7.90
N ILE A 136 3.79 -10.31 7.62
CA ILE A 136 4.55 -10.25 6.37
C ILE A 136 5.57 -11.40 6.35
N ASP A 137 6.32 -11.59 7.45
CA ASP A 137 7.30 -12.66 7.58
C ASP A 137 6.65 -14.04 7.44
N ALA A 138 5.49 -14.24 8.09
CA ALA A 138 4.73 -15.48 7.98
C ALA A 138 4.21 -15.70 6.54
N PHE A 139 3.84 -14.64 5.84
CA PHE A 139 3.44 -14.74 4.43
C PHE A 139 4.62 -15.08 3.53
N GLU A 140 5.78 -14.48 3.75
CA GLU A 140 7.01 -14.80 3.00
C GLU A 140 7.40 -16.26 3.18
N LEU A 141 7.37 -16.73 4.43
CA LEU A 141 7.65 -18.14 4.75
C LEU A 141 6.67 -19.07 4.03
N TRP A 142 5.36 -18.77 4.11
CA TRP A 142 4.34 -19.55 3.42
C TRP A 142 4.56 -19.59 1.89
N CYS A 143 4.93 -18.46 1.26
CA CYS A 143 5.23 -18.43 -0.16
C CYS A 143 6.43 -19.32 -0.54
N LEU A 144 7.44 -19.38 0.32
CA LEU A 144 8.61 -20.22 0.10
C LEU A 144 8.28 -21.70 0.30
N GLU A 145 7.51 -22.04 1.32
CA GLU A 145 7.04 -23.42 1.59
C GLU A 145 6.16 -23.94 0.44
N ASP A 146 5.18 -23.16 -0.02
CA ASP A 146 4.31 -23.54 -1.15
C ASP A 146 5.11 -23.73 -2.46
N SER A 147 6.18 -22.96 -2.66
CA SER A 147 7.08 -23.14 -3.80
C SER A 147 7.97 -24.39 -3.67
N TRP A 148 8.19 -24.88 -2.44
CA TRP A 148 9.00 -26.05 -2.13
C TRP A 148 8.22 -27.37 -2.20
N GLU A 149 6.92 -27.36 -1.90
CA GLU A 149 6.04 -28.53 -1.98
C GLU A 149 5.84 -28.99 -3.43
N SER A 150 6.93 -29.46 -4.05
CA SER A 150 6.85 -30.24 -5.27
C SER A 150 6.35 -31.66 -4.89
N PRO A 151 5.34 -32.23 -5.59
CA PRO A 151 4.89 -33.59 -5.37
C PRO A 151 5.97 -34.58 -5.80
N GLY A 152 6.90 -34.91 -4.91
CA GLY A 152 8.05 -35.75 -5.22
C GLY A 152 8.68 -36.51 -4.06
N LEU A 153 8.20 -36.34 -2.83
CA LEU A 153 8.70 -37.07 -1.64
C LEU A 153 7.57 -37.77 -0.88
N GLN A 154 6.69 -38.46 -1.59
CA GLN A 154 6.08 -39.64 -1.00
C GLN A 154 7.06 -40.77 -1.18
N GLY A 155 7.90 -40.98 -0.16
CA GLY A 155 8.78 -42.10 -0.09
C GLY A 155 7.97 -43.40 -0.16
N ASP A 156 8.34 -44.25 -1.13
CA ASP A 156 8.02 -45.63 -1.17
C ASP A 156 8.46 -46.30 0.17
N THR A 157 7.57 -46.41 1.11
CA THR A 157 7.69 -47.37 2.20
C THR A 157 7.33 -48.74 1.64
N THR A 158 8.27 -49.31 0.88
CA THR A 158 8.27 -50.77 0.61
C THR A 158 8.54 -51.47 1.94
N SER A 159 7.54 -52.07 2.50
CA SER A 159 7.68 -53.04 3.57
C SER A 159 8.34 -54.29 3.02
N PRO A 160 9.43 -54.79 3.60
CA PRO A 160 9.91 -56.15 3.28
C PRO A 160 9.04 -57.21 3.94
N SER A 161 8.57 -58.12 3.15
CA SER A 161 7.97 -59.40 3.53
C SER A 161 8.96 -60.29 4.21
#